data_aed137611450ce661fbdea1159125a23
#
_entry.id   aed137611450ce661fbdea1159125a23
#
_cell.length_a   1.000
_cell.length_b   1.000
_cell.length_c   1.000
_cell.angle_alpha   90.00
_cell.angle_beta   90.00
_cell.angle_gamma   90.00
#
_symmetry.space_group_name_H-M   'P 1'
#
loop_
_entity.id
_entity.type
_entity.pdbx_description
1 polymer ?
#
loop_
_entity_poly.entity_id
_entity_poly.type
_entity_poly.pdbx_seq_one_letter_code
_entity_poly.pdbx_strand_id
1 'polypeptide(L)'
;MAETAKEAYLALIAARDPEIRALLDQGFEFVTNAFKVDAAPSGMKARTDQEHVGRLQQAGYQVEVTAVYDEQGQLRPSLSAIWRKKP
;
A
#
# COMPACT_ATOMS: atom_id res chain seq x y z
N MET A 1 -16.01 12.79 15.69
CA MET A 1 -16.31 11.87 14.58
C MET A 1 -15.59 10.56 14.80
N ALA A 2 -16.27 9.47 14.49
CA ALA A 2 -15.65 8.17 14.61
C ALA A 2 -14.66 7.95 13.47
N GLU A 3 -13.47 7.49 13.78
CA GLU A 3 -12.51 7.04 12.76
C GLU A 3 -13.04 5.80 12.08
N THR A 4 -12.79 5.68 10.79
CA THR A 4 -13.03 4.43 10.09
C THR A 4 -11.98 3.40 10.51
N ALA A 5 -12.29 2.12 10.33
CA ALA A 5 -11.33 1.05 10.61
C ALA A 5 -10.05 1.23 9.76
N LYS A 6 -10.20 1.69 8.52
CA LYS A 6 -9.07 1.98 7.64
C LYS A 6 -8.18 3.08 8.20
N GLU A 7 -8.78 4.17 8.67
CA GLU A 7 -8.01 5.30 9.23
C GLU A 7 -7.26 4.87 10.49
N ALA A 8 -7.91 4.10 11.36
CA ALA A 8 -7.28 3.59 12.57
C ALA A 8 -6.10 2.67 12.23
N TYR A 9 -6.27 1.79 11.25
CA TYR A 9 -5.20 0.91 10.81
C TYR A 9 -4.02 1.70 10.24
N LEU A 10 -4.28 2.68 9.37
CA LEU A 10 -3.22 3.50 8.78
C LEU A 10 -2.46 4.30 9.85
N ALA A 11 -3.17 4.83 10.83
CA ALA A 11 -2.52 5.53 11.95
C ALA A 11 -1.62 4.60 12.75
N LEU A 12 -2.05 3.36 12.96
CA LEU A 12 -1.28 2.37 13.70
C LEU A 12 0.02 2.01 12.97
N ILE A 13 -0.05 1.72 11.68
CA ILE A 13 1.15 1.36 10.92
C ILE A 13 2.07 2.57 10.71
N ALA A 14 1.53 3.76 10.55
CA ALA A 14 2.33 4.98 10.42
C ALA A 14 3.15 5.26 11.69
N ALA A 15 2.62 4.88 12.86
CA ALA A 15 3.35 5.03 14.12
C ALA A 15 4.55 4.09 14.21
N ARG A 16 4.54 2.99 13.48
CA ARG A 16 5.59 1.96 13.50
C ARG A 16 6.55 2.05 12.32
N ASP A 17 6.08 2.57 11.20
CA ASP A 17 6.87 2.61 9.97
C ASP A 17 7.09 4.06 9.52
N PRO A 18 8.32 4.58 9.70
CA PRO A 18 8.64 5.96 9.30
C PRO A 18 8.43 6.24 7.82
N GLU A 19 8.61 5.23 6.96
CA GLU A 19 8.41 5.39 5.52
C GLU A 19 6.94 5.65 5.21
N ILE A 20 6.03 4.89 5.82
CA ILE A 20 4.60 5.09 5.66
C ILE A 20 4.19 6.45 6.22
N ARG A 21 4.73 6.84 7.37
CA ARG A 21 4.46 8.15 7.97
C ARG A 21 4.88 9.27 7.03
N ALA A 22 6.04 9.15 6.41
CA ALA A 22 6.53 10.15 5.49
C ALA A 22 5.63 10.28 4.26
N LEU A 23 5.13 9.18 3.72
CA LEU A 23 4.21 9.20 2.58
C LEU A 23 2.90 9.88 2.94
N LEU A 24 2.33 9.58 4.09
CA LEU A 24 1.10 10.23 4.54
C LEU A 24 1.31 11.73 4.73
N ASP A 25 2.44 12.14 5.30
CA ASP A 25 2.77 13.54 5.50
C ASP A 25 2.96 14.28 4.17
N GLN A 26 3.36 13.58 3.12
CA GLN A 26 3.52 14.15 1.77
C GLN A 26 2.20 14.19 0.99
N GLY A 27 1.13 13.65 1.53
CA GLY A 27 -0.17 13.65 0.87
C GLY A 27 -0.48 12.43 0.04
N PHE A 28 0.32 11.37 0.15
CA PHE A 28 0.00 10.10 -0.50
C PHE A 28 -1.22 9.46 0.15
N GLU A 29 -2.04 8.80 -0.66
CA GLU A 29 -3.18 8.03 -0.17
C GLU A 29 -3.00 6.55 -0.47
N PHE A 30 -3.53 5.72 0.42
CA PHE A 30 -3.48 4.27 0.25
C PHE A 30 -4.45 3.82 -0.84
N VAL A 31 -3.99 2.96 -1.73
CA VAL A 31 -4.82 2.40 -2.80
C VAL A 31 -5.25 0.98 -2.46
N THR A 32 -4.29 0.09 -2.31
CA THR A 32 -4.57 -1.34 -2.06
C THR A 32 -3.30 -2.06 -1.63
N ASN A 33 -3.48 -3.26 -1.09
CA ASN A 33 -2.39 -4.24 -0.95
C ASN A 33 -2.44 -5.18 -2.16
N ALA A 34 -1.28 -5.50 -2.70
CA ALA A 34 -1.18 -6.36 -3.87
C ALA A 34 -0.06 -7.38 -3.67
N PHE A 35 -0.18 -8.53 -4.33
CA PHE A 35 0.89 -9.53 -4.29
C PHE A 35 2.11 -9.04 -5.05
N LYS A 36 3.28 -9.32 -4.51
CA LYS A 36 4.53 -9.17 -5.25
C LYS A 36 4.54 -10.15 -6.43
N VAL A 37 5.21 -9.78 -7.51
CA VAL A 37 5.22 -10.58 -8.74
C VAL A 37 5.62 -12.03 -8.45
N ASP A 38 6.67 -12.23 -7.66
CA ASP A 38 7.19 -13.56 -7.36
C ASP A 38 6.36 -14.32 -6.33
N ALA A 39 5.43 -13.68 -5.67
CA ALA A 39 4.61 -14.28 -4.61
C ALA A 39 3.15 -14.46 -5.01
N ALA A 40 2.75 -14.04 -6.20
CA ALA A 40 1.38 -14.18 -6.66
C ALA A 40 1.04 -15.66 -6.82
N PRO A 41 -0.08 -16.13 -6.22
CA PRO A 41 -0.47 -17.53 -6.38
C PRO A 41 -0.73 -17.90 -7.83
N SER A 42 -0.32 -19.10 -8.21
CA SER A 42 -0.54 -19.60 -9.55
C SER A 42 -2.04 -19.71 -9.86
N GLY A 43 -2.45 -19.23 -11.02
CA GLY A 43 -3.84 -19.28 -11.44
C GLY A 43 -4.73 -18.16 -10.89
N MET A 44 -4.21 -17.32 -10.02
CA MET A 44 -4.96 -16.16 -9.54
C MET A 44 -4.97 -15.04 -10.59
N LYS A 45 -6.15 -14.46 -10.79
CA LYS A 45 -6.29 -13.32 -11.71
C LYS A 45 -6.13 -11.97 -11.01
N ALA A 46 -5.60 -11.97 -9.79
CA ALA A 46 -5.35 -10.74 -9.07
C ALA A 46 -4.16 -9.99 -9.69
N ARG A 47 -4.27 -8.67 -9.72
CA ARG A 47 -3.16 -7.85 -10.22
C ARG A 47 -2.01 -7.86 -9.23
N THR A 48 -0.81 -7.95 -9.77
CA THR A 48 0.41 -7.82 -8.95
C THR A 48 0.65 -6.36 -8.61
N ASP A 49 1.60 -6.13 -7.69
CA ASP A 49 2.02 -4.77 -7.32
C ASP A 49 2.51 -3.97 -8.54
N GLN A 50 3.29 -4.61 -9.43
CA GLN A 50 3.81 -3.93 -10.62
C GLN A 50 2.70 -3.51 -11.57
N GLU A 51 1.66 -4.31 -11.73
CA GLU A 51 0.53 -3.96 -12.57
C GLU A 51 -0.23 -2.76 -12.02
N HIS A 52 -0.45 -2.71 -10.69
CA HIS A 52 -1.07 -1.55 -10.07
C HIS A 52 -0.23 -0.29 -10.24
N VAL A 53 1.08 -0.40 -10.02
CA VAL A 53 1.99 0.74 -10.18
C VAL A 53 1.93 1.29 -11.60
N GLY A 54 2.04 0.40 -12.60
CA GLY A 54 2.02 0.80 -14.00
C GLY A 54 0.73 1.52 -14.40
N ARG A 55 -0.41 0.99 -13.95
CA ARG A 55 -1.71 1.60 -14.27
C ARG A 55 -1.86 2.99 -13.65
N LEU A 56 -1.44 3.14 -12.40
CA LEU A 56 -1.52 4.43 -11.73
C LEU A 56 -0.57 5.46 -12.35
N GLN A 57 0.63 5.04 -12.72
CA GLN A 57 1.57 5.92 -13.40
C GLN A 57 1.04 6.37 -14.76
N GLN A 58 0.41 5.48 -15.51
CA GLN A 58 -0.21 5.83 -16.79
C GLN A 58 -1.36 6.82 -16.62
N ALA A 59 -2.03 6.76 -15.48
CA ALA A 59 -3.11 7.71 -15.15
C ALA A 59 -2.58 9.06 -14.63
N GLY A 60 -1.27 9.23 -14.52
CA GLY A 60 -0.65 10.49 -14.11
C GLY A 60 -0.35 10.61 -12.63
N TYR A 61 -0.49 9.55 -11.86
CA TYR A 61 -0.20 9.58 -10.43
C TYR A 61 1.28 9.36 -10.14
N GLN A 62 1.75 9.96 -9.05
CA GLN A 62 2.99 9.52 -8.42
C GLN A 62 2.69 8.30 -7.58
N VAL A 63 3.52 7.28 -7.64
CA VAL A 63 3.27 6.00 -6.98
C VAL A 63 4.45 5.61 -6.12
N GLU A 64 4.16 5.17 -4.90
CA GLU A 64 5.14 4.59 -3.99
C GLU A 64 4.64 3.24 -3.49
N VAL A 65 5.57 2.39 -3.10
CA VAL A 65 5.27 1.04 -2.60
C VAL A 65 5.97 0.87 -1.26
N THR A 66 5.25 0.34 -0.29
CA THR A 66 5.79 0.08 1.04
C THR A 66 5.51 -1.35 1.48
N ALA A 67 6.07 -1.72 2.62
CA ALA A 67 5.77 -2.99 3.27
C ALA A 67 4.32 -3.04 3.74
N VAL A 68 3.80 -4.24 3.92
CA VAL A 68 2.47 -4.50 4.47
C VAL A 68 2.62 -5.20 5.80
N TYR A 69 1.81 -4.78 6.78
CA TYR A 69 1.78 -5.39 8.10
C TYR A 69 0.38 -5.93 8.38
N ASP A 70 0.29 -7.04 9.11
CA ASP A 70 -0.98 -7.58 9.55
C ASP A 70 -1.53 -6.82 10.77
N GLU A 71 -2.67 -7.25 11.28
CA GLU A 71 -3.34 -6.61 12.43
C GLU A 71 -2.48 -6.63 13.69
N GLN A 72 -1.55 -7.57 13.78
CA GLN A 72 -0.64 -7.72 14.91
C GLN A 72 0.67 -6.97 14.71
N GLY A 73 0.81 -6.26 13.58
CA GLY A 73 2.00 -5.51 13.26
C GLY A 73 3.15 -6.33 12.70
N GLN A 74 2.87 -7.57 12.28
CA GLN A 74 3.89 -8.43 11.69
C GLN A 74 3.95 -8.23 10.18
N LEU A 75 5.17 -8.29 9.64
CA LEU A 75 5.41 -8.09 8.21
C LEU A 75 4.77 -9.18 7.38
N ARG A 76 4.12 -8.78 6.28
CA ARG A 76 3.58 -9.69 5.27
C ARG A 76 4.47 -9.63 4.03
N PRO A 77 5.50 -10.47 3.92
CA PRO A 77 6.53 -10.33 2.87
C PRO A 77 6.04 -10.61 1.46
N SER A 78 4.90 -11.28 1.30
CA SER A 78 4.33 -11.58 -0.02
C SER A 78 3.49 -10.44 -0.60
N LEU A 79 3.27 -9.37 0.16
CA LEU A 79 2.40 -8.27 -0.23
C LEU A 79 3.16 -6.95 -0.29
N SER A 80 2.65 -6.05 -1.13
CA SER A 80 3.12 -4.67 -1.19
C SER A 80 1.93 -3.73 -1.03
N ALA A 81 2.10 -2.67 -0.27
CA ALA A 81 1.10 -1.62 -0.14
C ALA A 81 1.36 -0.57 -1.22
N ILE A 82 0.33 -0.23 -1.98
CA ILE A 82 0.42 0.71 -3.09
C ILE A 82 -0.15 2.05 -2.63
N TRP A 83 0.62 3.10 -2.85
CA TRP A 83 0.28 4.46 -2.46
C TRP A 83 0.32 5.36 -3.69
N ARG A 84 -0.56 6.34 -3.76
CA ARG A 84 -0.60 7.29 -4.87
C ARG A 84 -0.74 8.71 -4.37
N LYS A 85 -0.25 9.64 -5.20
CA LYS A 85 -0.41 11.06 -4.98
C LYS A 85 -0.65 11.74 -6.32
N LYS A 86 -1.61 12.63 -6.38
CA LYS A 86 -1.84 13.44 -7.59
C LYS A 86 -0.65 14.35 -7.84
N PRO A 87 -0.24 14.50 -9.08
CA PRO A 87 0.85 15.41 -9.43
C PRO A 87 0.52 16.87 -9.17
#